data_2e040df81906347cd903e4a84c4fb5be
#
_entry.id   2e040df81906347cd903e4a84c4fb5be
#
_cell.length_a   1.000
_cell.length_b   1.000
_cell.length_c   1.000
_cell.angle_alpha   90.00
_cell.angle_beta   90.00
_cell.angle_gamma   90.00
#
_symmetry.space_group_name_H-M   'P 1'
#
loop_
_entity.id
_entity.type
_entity.pdbx_description
1 polymer ?
#
loop_
_entity_poly.entity_id
_entity_poly.type
_entity_poly.pdbx_seq_one_letter_code
_entity_poly.pdbx_strand_id
1 'polypeptide(L)'
;MKKIGVASWAVVLSVALAILCAGCTSSTTPSPSAGTSTSNATALGAAITVVQGQNFTIQLQSNPSTGNHWEPTYDNSSITFMNRAYIASSVSMPGAPGADMFTFKGTKQGTSIITFNNISPSNATANSVNYTVTCTATNVTQGNAALVSQGQNFTIQLPSNPSTGYQWEPTYDNSTITLTNRAFASSVSTESAIVGAGGTDLFTFQGIKPGTSIITFNNISPSNATANSVSYTVVIQS
;
A
#
# COMPACT_ATOMS: atom_id res chain seq x y z
N MET A 1 67.05 54.57 16.76
CA MET A 1 66.57 55.36 17.95
C MET A 1 65.10 55.07 18.18
N LYS A 2 64.78 54.73 19.48
CA LYS A 2 63.43 54.65 20.14
C LYS A 2 62.39 53.75 19.51
N LYS A 3 62.17 52.55 20.05
CA LYS A 3 61.42 52.13 21.26
C LYS A 3 60.11 52.90 21.50
N ILE A 4 59.03 52.17 21.63
CA ILE A 4 57.92 52.17 22.61
C ILE A 4 56.82 51.41 21.92
N GLY A 5 56.22 50.34 22.31
CA GLY A 5 55.98 49.81 23.64
C GLY A 5 54.48 49.68 23.90
N VAL A 6 54.03 48.48 24.09
CA VAL A 6 52.95 48.01 25.01
C VAL A 6 51.55 48.55 24.77
N ALA A 7 50.55 47.72 24.59
CA ALA A 7 49.79 47.11 25.68
C ALA A 7 48.73 46.14 25.14
N SER A 8 48.80 44.97 25.70
CA SER A 8 47.77 43.97 25.78
C SER A 8 46.49 44.50 26.43
N TRP A 9 45.35 44.30 25.79
CA TRP A 9 44.06 44.24 26.50
C TRP A 9 43.27 43.07 25.91
N ALA A 10 43.25 42.01 26.70
CA ALA A 10 42.34 40.90 26.50
C ALA A 10 40.91 41.38 26.79
N VAL A 11 40.05 41.37 25.79
CA VAL A 11 38.59 41.44 25.97
C VAL A 11 38.08 40.04 25.73
N VAL A 12 37.75 39.35 26.83
CA VAL A 12 36.97 38.10 26.81
C VAL A 12 35.55 38.46 26.38
N LEU A 13 35.24 38.19 25.15
CA LEU A 13 33.86 38.24 24.67
C LEU A 13 33.34 36.80 24.62
N SER A 14 32.52 36.48 25.60
CA SER A 14 31.74 35.25 25.66
C SER A 14 30.77 35.24 24.47
N VAL A 15 31.11 34.52 23.40
CA VAL A 15 30.16 34.22 22.33
C VAL A 15 29.49 32.93 22.69
N ALA A 16 28.20 33.04 23.03
CA ALA A 16 27.33 31.92 23.18
C ALA A 16 27.32 31.10 21.89
N LEU A 17 27.81 29.87 21.96
CA LEU A 17 27.75 28.90 20.88
C LEU A 17 26.27 28.43 20.73
N ALA A 18 25.55 29.06 19.85
CA ALA A 18 24.26 28.53 19.37
C ALA A 18 24.59 27.32 18.51
N ILE A 19 24.43 26.13 19.06
CA ILE A 19 24.43 24.87 18.32
C ILE A 19 23.18 24.85 17.47
N LEU A 20 23.29 25.30 16.21
CA LEU A 20 22.31 24.91 15.19
C LEU A 20 22.51 23.42 14.92
N CYS A 21 21.64 22.60 15.48
CA CYS A 21 21.41 21.26 14.96
C CYS A 21 20.89 21.40 13.54
N ALA A 22 21.79 21.40 12.57
CA ALA A 22 21.42 21.11 11.19
C ALA A 22 20.85 19.68 11.19
N GLY A 23 19.52 19.60 11.02
CA GLY A 23 18.84 18.33 10.86
C GLY A 23 19.45 17.59 9.67
N CYS A 24 20.16 16.51 9.94
CA CYS A 24 20.41 15.48 8.96
C CYS A 24 19.07 14.92 8.53
N THR A 25 18.52 15.41 7.45
CA THR A 25 17.54 14.67 6.67
C THR A 25 18.30 13.51 6.03
N SER A 26 18.38 12.39 6.75
CA SER A 26 18.70 11.12 6.14
C SER A 26 17.59 10.82 5.16
N SER A 27 17.81 11.10 3.89
CA SER A 27 17.08 10.51 2.80
C SER A 27 17.38 9.01 2.81
N THR A 28 16.60 8.26 3.59
CA THR A 28 16.51 6.82 3.42
C THR A 28 15.83 6.59 2.08
N THR A 29 16.64 6.36 1.06
CA THR A 29 16.20 5.67 -0.14
C THR A 29 15.56 4.36 0.34
N PRO A 30 14.27 4.10 0.08
CA PRO A 30 13.70 2.80 0.40
C PRO A 30 14.41 1.78 -0.50
N SER A 31 15.25 0.95 0.10
CA SER A 31 15.71 -0.30 -0.51
C SER A 31 14.45 -1.07 -0.91
N PRO A 32 14.36 -1.65 -2.13
CA PRO A 32 13.25 -2.49 -2.50
C PRO A 32 13.31 -3.76 -1.64
N SER A 33 12.74 -3.68 -0.45
CA SER A 33 12.43 -4.84 0.34
C SER A 33 11.28 -5.53 -0.39
N ALA A 34 11.51 -6.75 -0.87
CA ALA A 34 10.47 -7.68 -1.25
C ALA A 34 9.65 -8.03 0.02
N GLY A 35 8.97 -7.04 0.56
CA GLY A 35 8.17 -7.14 1.76
C GLY A 35 6.76 -7.53 1.35
N THR A 36 6.35 -8.73 1.72
CA THR A 36 4.96 -9.05 1.95
C THR A 36 4.42 -7.97 2.89
N SER A 37 3.70 -6.99 2.35
CA SER A 37 3.09 -5.94 3.16
C SER A 37 1.96 -6.58 3.96
N THR A 38 2.26 -6.99 5.19
CA THR A 38 1.25 -7.48 6.12
C THR A 38 0.72 -6.30 6.92
N SER A 39 -0.51 -5.87 6.62
CA SER A 39 -1.21 -4.87 7.43
C SER A 39 -1.74 -5.56 8.68
N ASN A 40 -1.34 -5.10 9.87
CA ASN A 40 -1.82 -5.61 11.15
C ASN A 40 -2.74 -4.59 11.81
N ALA A 41 -3.93 -5.01 12.21
CA ALA A 41 -4.85 -4.22 13.02
C ALA A 41 -4.95 -4.78 14.43
N THR A 42 -4.54 -3.99 15.41
CA THR A 42 -4.67 -4.30 16.85
C THR A 42 -5.72 -3.42 17.55
N ALA A 43 -6.10 -2.30 16.93
CA ALA A 43 -7.14 -1.43 17.45
C ALA A 43 -8.52 -1.99 17.11
N LEU A 44 -9.42 -2.06 18.10
CA LEU A 44 -10.79 -2.54 17.93
C LEU A 44 -11.57 -1.60 17.00
N GLY A 45 -12.22 -2.15 15.96
CA GLY A 45 -13.06 -1.40 15.03
C GLY A 45 -12.28 -0.53 14.02
N ALA A 46 -10.98 -0.76 13.83
CA ALA A 46 -10.16 0.02 12.91
C ALA A 46 -10.55 -0.20 11.43
N ALA A 47 -10.41 0.83 10.62
CA ALA A 47 -10.42 0.71 9.17
C ALA A 47 -9.06 0.15 8.69
N ILE A 48 -9.10 -0.83 7.81
CA ILE A 48 -7.92 -1.51 7.26
C ILE A 48 -7.91 -1.27 5.76
N THR A 49 -6.77 -0.81 5.22
CA THR A 49 -6.54 -0.78 3.78
C THR A 49 -5.53 -1.86 3.42
N VAL A 50 -5.88 -2.71 2.47
CA VAL A 50 -5.01 -3.77 1.94
C VAL A 50 -4.95 -3.68 0.43
N VAL A 51 -3.78 -3.96 -0.14
CA VAL A 51 -3.63 -4.06 -1.60
C VAL A 51 -4.08 -5.45 -2.06
N GLN A 52 -4.76 -5.53 -3.19
CA GLN A 52 -5.18 -6.79 -3.80
C GLN A 52 -4.00 -7.76 -3.92
N GLY A 53 -4.22 -9.02 -3.53
CA GLY A 53 -3.19 -10.05 -3.48
C GLY A 53 -2.42 -10.13 -2.15
N GLN A 54 -2.47 -9.10 -1.30
CA GLN A 54 -1.75 -9.05 -0.04
C GLN A 54 -2.57 -9.62 1.12
N ASN A 55 -1.84 -10.17 2.11
CA ASN A 55 -2.43 -10.64 3.36
C ASN A 55 -2.48 -9.51 4.38
N PHE A 56 -3.46 -9.58 5.28
CA PHE A 56 -3.54 -8.74 6.48
C PHE A 56 -3.99 -9.58 7.66
N THR A 57 -3.65 -9.12 8.87
CA THR A 57 -3.94 -9.85 10.10
C THR A 57 -4.70 -8.96 11.08
N ILE A 58 -5.74 -9.51 11.68
CA ILE A 58 -6.49 -8.91 12.78
C ILE A 58 -6.17 -9.70 14.04
N GLN A 59 -5.75 -8.99 15.08
CA GLN A 59 -5.43 -9.57 16.37
C GLN A 59 -6.48 -9.17 17.40
N LEU A 60 -7.07 -10.15 18.06
CA LEU A 60 -8.07 -9.96 19.11
C LEU A 60 -7.59 -10.59 20.41
N GLN A 61 -7.74 -9.89 21.51
CA GLN A 61 -7.45 -10.46 22.83
C GLN A 61 -8.35 -11.68 23.06
N SER A 62 -7.79 -12.77 23.51
CA SER A 62 -8.49 -14.04 23.72
C SER A 62 -7.97 -14.73 24.96
N ASN A 63 -8.88 -15.38 25.68
CA ASN A 63 -8.53 -16.24 26.81
C ASN A 63 -9.30 -17.57 26.70
N PRO A 64 -8.71 -18.59 26.08
CA PRO A 64 -9.36 -19.88 25.88
C PRO A 64 -9.80 -20.57 27.19
N SER A 65 -9.17 -20.26 28.33
CA SER A 65 -9.56 -20.84 29.63
C SER A 65 -10.94 -20.41 30.11
N THR A 66 -11.49 -19.32 29.55
CA THR A 66 -12.87 -18.89 29.81
C THR A 66 -13.92 -19.66 29.04
N GLY A 67 -13.48 -20.42 28.01
CA GLY A 67 -14.33 -21.09 27.03
C GLY A 67 -14.89 -20.17 25.96
N ASN A 68 -14.63 -18.85 26.03
CA ASN A 68 -15.01 -17.90 24.99
C ASN A 68 -14.08 -18.02 23.78
N HIS A 69 -14.63 -17.79 22.59
CA HIS A 69 -13.85 -17.78 21.36
C HIS A 69 -14.42 -16.76 20.36
N TRP A 70 -13.55 -16.29 19.45
CA TRP A 70 -13.95 -15.36 18.39
C TRP A 70 -14.32 -16.09 17.11
N GLU A 71 -15.47 -15.72 16.53
CA GLU A 71 -15.94 -16.20 15.24
C GLU A 71 -16.10 -15.04 14.26
N PRO A 72 -15.40 -15.05 13.10
CA PRO A 72 -15.57 -14.04 12.08
C PRO A 72 -16.78 -14.35 11.18
N THR A 73 -17.60 -13.33 10.91
CA THR A 73 -18.57 -13.31 9.82
C THR A 73 -18.17 -12.20 8.87
N TYR A 74 -18.09 -12.47 7.57
CA TYR A 74 -17.63 -11.50 6.59
C TYR A 74 -18.22 -11.78 5.20
N ASP A 75 -18.27 -10.72 4.37
CA ASP A 75 -18.55 -10.84 2.94
C ASP A 75 -17.25 -11.21 2.21
N ASN A 76 -17.25 -12.33 1.51
CA ASN A 76 -16.10 -12.83 0.74
C ASN A 76 -15.99 -12.23 -0.67
N SER A 77 -16.68 -11.12 -0.95
CA SER A 77 -16.65 -10.47 -2.27
C SER A 77 -15.29 -9.85 -2.61
N SER A 78 -14.58 -9.31 -1.60
CA SER A 78 -13.28 -8.64 -1.79
C SER A 78 -12.16 -9.19 -0.92
N ILE A 79 -12.46 -10.07 0.03
CA ILE A 79 -11.49 -10.71 0.93
C ILE A 79 -11.76 -12.20 1.07
N THR A 80 -10.75 -12.95 1.49
CA THR A 80 -10.93 -14.36 1.85
C THR A 80 -10.18 -14.67 3.15
N PHE A 81 -10.76 -15.53 3.99
CA PHE A 81 -10.12 -16.03 5.20
C PHE A 81 -9.06 -17.07 4.84
N MET A 82 -7.88 -16.96 5.46
CA MET A 82 -6.75 -17.84 5.22
C MET A 82 -6.52 -18.80 6.38
N ASN A 83 -6.31 -18.26 7.58
CA ASN A 83 -6.10 -19.08 8.78
C ASN A 83 -6.38 -18.30 10.08
N ARG A 84 -6.46 -19.06 11.19
CA ARG A 84 -6.46 -18.56 12.57
C ARG A 84 -5.30 -19.19 13.34
N ALA A 85 -4.60 -18.40 14.14
CA ALA A 85 -3.58 -18.85 15.08
C ALA A 85 -3.82 -18.23 16.44
N TYR A 86 -3.54 -18.97 17.52
CA TYR A 86 -3.54 -18.44 18.88
C TYR A 86 -2.09 -18.18 19.32
N ILE A 87 -1.85 -16.97 19.85
CA ILE A 87 -0.58 -16.59 20.47
C ILE A 87 -0.80 -16.54 21.98
N ALA A 88 -0.13 -17.45 22.70
CA ALA A 88 -0.16 -17.45 24.14
C ALA A 88 0.52 -16.19 24.71
N SER A 89 0.08 -15.77 25.90
CA SER A 89 0.76 -14.72 26.65
C SER A 89 2.22 -15.11 26.94
N SER A 90 3.12 -14.14 26.91
CA SER A 90 4.50 -14.31 27.40
C SER A 90 4.57 -14.52 28.93
N VAL A 91 3.48 -14.20 29.66
CA VAL A 91 3.36 -14.45 31.10
C VAL A 91 2.94 -15.91 31.30
N SER A 92 3.83 -16.71 31.85
CA SER A 92 3.58 -18.12 32.13
C SER A 92 2.74 -18.27 33.42
N MET A 93 1.45 -17.92 33.34
CA MET A 93 0.48 -18.11 34.42
C MET A 93 -0.74 -18.86 33.90
N PRO A 94 -1.26 -19.86 34.60
CA PRO A 94 -2.53 -20.50 34.24
C PRO A 94 -3.65 -19.47 34.07
N GLY A 95 -4.36 -19.52 32.93
CA GLY A 95 -5.45 -18.59 32.64
C GLY A 95 -5.02 -17.22 32.14
N ALA A 96 -3.71 -16.99 31.85
CA ALA A 96 -3.25 -15.74 31.29
C ALA A 96 -3.88 -15.53 29.87
N PRO A 97 -4.39 -14.31 29.59
CA PRO A 97 -4.95 -14.01 28.28
C PRO A 97 -3.85 -13.97 27.22
N GLY A 98 -4.16 -14.44 26.03
CA GLY A 98 -3.33 -14.34 24.84
C GLY A 98 -4.05 -13.57 23.73
N ALA A 99 -3.78 -13.91 22.49
CA ALA A 99 -4.41 -13.29 21.34
C ALA A 99 -4.74 -14.31 20.25
N ASP A 100 -5.92 -14.19 19.66
CA ASP A 100 -6.27 -14.84 18.41
C ASP A 100 -5.83 -13.96 17.22
N MET A 101 -5.11 -14.54 16.29
CA MET A 101 -4.71 -13.92 15.04
C MET A 101 -5.51 -14.50 13.88
N PHE A 102 -6.24 -13.66 13.18
CA PHE A 102 -7.00 -14.03 12.00
C PHE A 102 -6.33 -13.42 10.77
N THR A 103 -5.89 -14.27 9.86
CA THR A 103 -5.25 -13.84 8.62
C THR A 103 -6.25 -13.94 7.48
N PHE A 104 -6.39 -12.84 6.74
CA PHE A 104 -7.19 -12.73 5.52
C PHE A 104 -6.31 -12.29 4.36
N LYS A 105 -6.80 -12.49 3.15
CA LYS A 105 -6.19 -12.00 1.90
C LYS A 105 -7.17 -11.11 1.16
N GLY A 106 -6.70 -9.96 0.66
CA GLY A 106 -7.44 -9.12 -0.29
C GLY A 106 -7.48 -9.83 -1.65
N THR A 107 -8.66 -10.16 -2.17
CA THR A 107 -8.81 -10.92 -3.41
C THR A 107 -9.29 -10.09 -4.57
N LYS A 108 -10.10 -9.05 -4.31
CA LYS A 108 -10.69 -8.20 -5.33
C LYS A 108 -10.86 -6.79 -4.79
N GLN A 109 -10.73 -5.78 -5.64
CA GLN A 109 -11.01 -4.39 -5.29
C GLN A 109 -12.45 -4.23 -4.78
N GLY A 110 -12.60 -3.57 -3.64
CA GLY A 110 -13.89 -3.37 -2.98
C GLY A 110 -13.75 -3.15 -1.49
N THR A 111 -14.88 -3.05 -0.81
CA THR A 111 -14.96 -2.91 0.65
C THR A 111 -15.74 -4.06 1.23
N SER A 112 -15.20 -4.71 2.27
CA SER A 112 -15.84 -5.75 3.05
C SER A 112 -15.90 -5.35 4.52
N ILE A 113 -16.92 -5.79 5.23
CA ILE A 113 -17.02 -5.66 6.68
C ILE A 113 -16.77 -7.05 7.29
N ILE A 114 -15.86 -7.11 8.26
CA ILE A 114 -15.64 -8.31 9.08
C ILE A 114 -16.23 -8.03 10.46
N THR A 115 -17.20 -8.84 10.85
CA THR A 115 -17.77 -8.83 12.22
C THR A 115 -17.21 -10.02 12.98
N PHE A 116 -16.47 -9.76 14.04
CA PHE A 116 -16.04 -10.79 14.98
C PHE A 116 -17.02 -10.86 16.15
N ASN A 117 -17.62 -12.01 16.36
CA ASN A 117 -18.49 -12.29 17.50
C ASN A 117 -17.70 -13.08 18.54
N ASN A 118 -17.69 -12.60 19.77
CA ASN A 118 -17.16 -13.35 20.90
C ASN A 118 -18.25 -14.26 21.45
N ILE A 119 -18.10 -15.55 21.22
CA ILE A 119 -19.07 -16.57 21.59
C ILE A 119 -18.71 -17.18 22.93
N SER A 120 -19.68 -17.17 23.84
CA SER A 120 -19.56 -17.78 25.18
C SER A 120 -19.77 -19.31 25.14
N PRO A 121 -19.40 -20.05 26.21
CA PRO A 121 -19.67 -21.49 26.29
C PRO A 121 -21.15 -21.86 26.21
N SER A 122 -22.05 -20.93 26.48
CA SER A 122 -23.51 -21.11 26.33
C SER A 122 -24.02 -20.83 24.93
N ASN A 123 -23.10 -20.61 23.96
CA ASN A 123 -23.40 -20.28 22.58
C ASN A 123 -24.09 -18.92 22.36
N ALA A 124 -23.95 -18.00 23.34
CA ALA A 124 -24.44 -16.65 23.27
C ALA A 124 -23.31 -15.68 22.85
N THR A 125 -23.65 -14.68 22.05
CA THR A 125 -22.70 -13.60 21.69
C THR A 125 -22.52 -12.68 22.90
N ALA A 126 -21.33 -12.65 23.47
CA ALA A 126 -20.99 -11.80 24.59
C ALA A 126 -20.72 -10.34 24.13
N ASN A 127 -20.00 -10.18 23.03
CA ASN A 127 -19.73 -8.89 22.38
C ASN A 127 -19.35 -9.08 20.90
N SER A 128 -19.37 -7.99 20.13
CA SER A 128 -19.00 -8.00 18.72
C SER A 128 -18.12 -6.79 18.37
N VAL A 129 -17.22 -6.97 17.41
CA VAL A 129 -16.35 -5.92 16.87
C VAL A 129 -16.37 -5.97 15.35
N ASN A 130 -16.53 -4.79 14.70
CA ASN A 130 -16.56 -4.67 13.26
C ASN A 130 -15.29 -4.02 12.75
N TYR A 131 -14.74 -4.55 11.66
CA TYR A 131 -13.63 -3.97 10.89
C TYR A 131 -14.11 -3.69 9.48
N THR A 132 -13.84 -2.47 9.00
CA THR A 132 -14.05 -2.12 7.60
C THR A 132 -12.75 -2.34 6.84
N VAL A 133 -12.75 -3.23 5.87
CA VAL A 133 -11.58 -3.57 5.05
C VAL A 133 -11.79 -3.04 3.64
N THR A 134 -10.91 -2.13 3.22
CA THR A 134 -10.89 -1.62 1.84
C THR A 134 -9.74 -2.28 1.08
N CYS A 135 -10.06 -3.12 0.12
CA CYS A 135 -9.10 -3.73 -0.80
C CYS A 135 -8.90 -2.80 -2.01
N THR A 136 -7.68 -2.30 -2.17
CA THR A 136 -7.30 -1.41 -3.27
C THR A 136 -6.59 -2.17 -4.37
N ALA A 137 -6.65 -1.64 -5.62
CA ALA A 137 -5.86 -2.19 -6.72
C ALA A 137 -4.35 -2.03 -6.46
N THR A 138 -3.56 -2.95 -7.00
CA THR A 138 -2.11 -2.77 -7.06
C THR A 138 -1.80 -1.72 -8.12
N ASN A 139 -1.24 -0.57 -7.69
CA ASN A 139 -0.76 0.47 -8.59
C ASN A 139 0.73 0.31 -8.82
N VAL A 140 1.14 0.33 -10.08
CA VAL A 140 2.55 0.28 -10.48
C VAL A 140 3.04 1.69 -10.76
N THR A 141 4.13 2.09 -10.10
CA THR A 141 4.75 3.40 -10.27
C THR A 141 6.02 3.30 -11.10
N GLN A 142 6.30 4.34 -11.89
CA GLN A 142 7.53 4.41 -12.69
C GLN A 142 8.78 4.38 -11.79
N GLY A 143 9.82 3.67 -12.25
CA GLY A 143 11.11 3.59 -11.57
C GLY A 143 11.24 2.50 -10.51
N ASN A 144 10.14 1.86 -10.08
CA ASN A 144 10.17 0.76 -9.13
C ASN A 144 9.62 -0.52 -9.78
N ALA A 145 10.25 -1.65 -9.51
CA ALA A 145 9.69 -2.94 -9.90
C ALA A 145 8.49 -3.27 -8.99
N ALA A 146 7.34 -3.49 -9.59
CA ALA A 146 6.15 -3.93 -8.85
C ALA A 146 6.11 -5.45 -8.77
N LEU A 147 5.80 -5.98 -7.58
CA LEU A 147 5.59 -7.40 -7.35
C LEU A 147 4.09 -7.71 -7.41
N VAL A 148 3.70 -8.64 -8.27
CA VAL A 148 2.31 -9.02 -8.50
C VAL A 148 2.23 -10.56 -8.50
N SER A 149 1.27 -11.13 -7.78
CA SER A 149 1.05 -12.59 -7.81
C SER A 149 0.40 -13.02 -9.12
N GLN A 150 0.70 -14.23 -9.57
CA GLN A 150 0.02 -14.83 -10.73
C GLN A 150 -1.51 -14.83 -10.53
N GLY A 151 -2.25 -14.47 -11.57
CA GLY A 151 -3.70 -14.34 -11.55
C GLY A 151 -4.20 -13.00 -11.00
N GLN A 152 -3.35 -12.16 -10.42
CA GLN A 152 -3.73 -10.87 -9.88
C GLN A 152 -3.70 -9.75 -10.93
N ASN A 153 -4.60 -8.78 -10.75
CA ASN A 153 -4.64 -7.57 -11.57
C ASN A 153 -3.79 -6.46 -10.94
N PHE A 154 -3.18 -5.64 -11.78
CA PHE A 154 -2.50 -4.41 -11.41
C PHE A 154 -2.82 -3.30 -12.40
N THR A 155 -2.73 -2.04 -11.96
CA THR A 155 -3.09 -0.88 -12.77
C THR A 155 -1.91 0.07 -12.89
N ILE A 156 -1.67 0.54 -14.12
CA ILE A 156 -0.76 1.63 -14.43
C ILE A 156 -1.59 2.85 -14.80
N GLN A 157 -1.25 3.98 -14.24
CA GLN A 157 -1.94 5.24 -14.42
C GLN A 157 -1.02 6.23 -15.13
N LEU A 158 -1.51 6.83 -16.22
CA LEU A 158 -0.77 7.78 -17.03
C LEU A 158 -1.59 9.05 -17.23
N PRO A 159 -0.98 10.24 -17.03
CA PRO A 159 -1.66 11.48 -17.36
C PRO A 159 -2.05 11.49 -18.84
N SER A 160 -3.28 11.88 -19.15
CA SER A 160 -3.82 11.86 -20.49
C SER A 160 -4.76 13.04 -20.73
N ASN A 161 -4.80 13.52 -21.97
CA ASN A 161 -5.82 14.45 -22.42
C ASN A 161 -6.29 14.05 -23.82
N PRO A 162 -7.37 13.26 -23.92
CA PRO A 162 -7.86 12.76 -25.21
C PRO A 162 -8.23 13.88 -26.20
N SER A 163 -8.59 15.08 -25.73
CA SER A 163 -8.94 16.21 -26.61
C SER A 163 -7.76 16.74 -27.45
N THR A 164 -6.52 16.41 -27.04
CA THR A 164 -5.32 16.77 -27.80
C THR A 164 -5.01 15.81 -28.96
N GLY A 165 -5.72 14.67 -29.00
CA GLY A 165 -5.49 13.59 -29.95
C GLY A 165 -4.29 12.70 -29.66
N TYR A 166 -3.55 12.96 -28.57
CA TYR A 166 -2.50 12.06 -28.09
C TYR A 166 -3.09 10.87 -27.37
N GLN A 167 -2.45 9.71 -27.52
CA GLN A 167 -2.88 8.48 -26.86
C GLN A 167 -1.70 7.62 -26.43
N TRP A 168 -1.85 6.93 -25.29
CA TRP A 168 -0.86 5.98 -24.80
C TRP A 168 -1.09 4.59 -25.39
N GLU A 169 -0.03 3.99 -25.93
CA GLU A 169 -0.06 2.62 -26.44
C GLU A 169 0.99 1.77 -25.74
N PRO A 170 0.56 0.67 -25.05
CA PRO A 170 1.46 -0.23 -24.38
C PRO A 170 2.07 -1.26 -25.31
N THR A 171 3.37 -1.53 -25.12
CA THR A 171 4.08 -2.67 -25.68
C THR A 171 4.61 -3.51 -24.52
N TYR A 172 4.36 -4.81 -24.53
CA TYR A 172 4.70 -5.72 -23.43
C TYR A 172 4.77 -7.18 -23.90
N ASP A 173 5.31 -8.07 -23.06
CA ASP A 173 5.36 -9.51 -23.33
C ASP A 173 4.05 -10.19 -22.95
N ASN A 174 3.28 -10.61 -23.92
CA ASN A 174 1.99 -11.29 -23.77
C ASN A 174 2.11 -12.68 -23.12
N SER A 175 3.31 -13.23 -22.98
CA SER A 175 3.52 -14.54 -22.35
C SER A 175 3.48 -14.49 -20.82
N THR A 176 3.74 -13.31 -20.22
CA THR A 176 3.82 -13.10 -18.78
C THR A 176 2.67 -12.29 -18.20
N ILE A 177 2.14 -11.34 -18.98
CA ILE A 177 1.03 -10.47 -18.59
C ILE A 177 0.05 -10.30 -19.74
N THR A 178 -1.18 -9.91 -19.44
CA THR A 178 -2.19 -9.53 -20.44
C THR A 178 -2.92 -8.26 -20.03
N LEU A 179 -3.21 -7.39 -20.99
CA LEU A 179 -4.05 -6.21 -20.78
C LEU A 179 -5.52 -6.66 -20.71
N THR A 180 -6.18 -6.39 -19.59
CA THR A 180 -7.57 -6.81 -19.35
C THR A 180 -8.56 -5.65 -19.47
N ASN A 181 -8.12 -4.41 -19.20
CA ASN A 181 -8.99 -3.24 -19.31
C ASN A 181 -8.20 -1.96 -19.57
N ARG A 182 -8.81 -1.03 -20.29
CA ARG A 182 -8.39 0.37 -20.43
C ARG A 182 -9.57 1.27 -20.13
N ALA A 183 -9.36 2.29 -19.29
CA ALA A 183 -10.37 3.28 -18.92
C ALA A 183 -9.74 4.67 -18.84
N PHE A 184 -10.54 5.70 -18.99
CA PHE A 184 -10.15 7.09 -18.78
C PHE A 184 -10.94 7.67 -17.60
N ALA A 185 -10.21 8.26 -16.64
CA ALA A 185 -10.77 8.98 -15.52
C ALA A 185 -10.55 10.49 -15.73
N SER A 186 -11.62 11.25 -15.88
CA SER A 186 -11.55 12.71 -15.99
C SER A 186 -11.07 13.32 -14.67
N SER A 187 -10.25 14.38 -14.76
CA SER A 187 -9.81 15.14 -13.58
C SER A 187 -10.87 16.09 -13.03
N VAL A 188 -11.99 16.29 -13.74
CA VAL A 188 -13.10 17.15 -13.32
C VAL A 188 -14.34 16.34 -13.00
N SER A 189 -15.09 16.77 -11.97
CA SER A 189 -16.38 16.17 -11.62
C SER A 189 -17.42 16.43 -12.70
N THR A 190 -18.43 15.57 -12.80
CA THR A 190 -19.51 15.66 -13.77
C THR A 190 -20.33 16.96 -13.71
N GLU A 191 -20.28 17.68 -12.59
CA GLU A 191 -20.98 18.98 -12.40
C GLU A 191 -20.25 20.17 -13.02
N SER A 192 -18.98 20.04 -13.39
CA SER A 192 -18.15 21.08 -14.00
C SER A 192 -17.43 20.56 -15.23
N ALA A 193 -18.18 20.04 -16.20
CA ALA A 193 -17.63 19.53 -17.45
C ALA A 193 -16.93 20.66 -18.24
N ILE A 194 -15.61 20.79 -18.07
CA ILE A 194 -14.77 21.68 -18.87
C ILE A 194 -14.34 20.92 -20.12
N VAL A 195 -14.74 21.42 -21.29
CA VAL A 195 -14.30 20.84 -22.57
C VAL A 195 -12.78 20.93 -22.67
N GLY A 196 -12.13 19.82 -22.97
CA GLY A 196 -10.65 19.75 -23.07
C GLY A 196 -9.93 19.50 -21.76
N ALA A 197 -10.66 19.20 -20.67
CA ALA A 197 -10.01 18.81 -19.42
C ALA A 197 -9.19 17.54 -19.58
N GLY A 198 -8.00 17.54 -18.99
CA GLY A 198 -7.16 16.36 -18.87
C GLY A 198 -7.73 15.36 -17.85
N GLY A 199 -7.06 14.24 -17.73
CA GLY A 199 -7.40 13.18 -16.80
C GLY A 199 -6.30 12.15 -16.74
N THR A 200 -6.69 10.90 -16.49
CA THR A 200 -5.77 9.77 -16.33
C THR A 200 -6.27 8.58 -17.14
N ASP A 201 -5.43 8.04 -18.00
CA ASP A 201 -5.63 6.72 -18.58
C ASP A 201 -5.24 5.64 -17.57
N LEU A 202 -6.12 4.67 -17.36
CA LEU A 202 -5.94 3.53 -16.48
C LEU A 202 -5.80 2.27 -17.34
N PHE A 203 -4.65 1.61 -17.25
CA PHE A 203 -4.37 0.35 -17.93
C PHE A 203 -4.32 -0.76 -16.89
N THR A 204 -5.28 -1.68 -16.92
CA THR A 204 -5.32 -2.83 -16.01
C THR A 204 -4.80 -4.06 -16.72
N PHE A 205 -3.76 -4.66 -16.16
CA PHE A 205 -3.16 -5.90 -16.61
C PHE A 205 -3.38 -7.01 -15.60
N GLN A 206 -3.27 -8.25 -16.05
CA GLN A 206 -3.24 -9.45 -15.22
C GLN A 206 -1.92 -10.19 -15.40
N GLY A 207 -1.31 -10.62 -14.30
CA GLY A 207 -0.16 -11.52 -14.33
C GLY A 207 -0.62 -12.95 -14.69
N ILE A 208 -0.15 -13.52 -15.80
CA ILE A 208 -0.57 -14.85 -16.26
C ILE A 208 0.47 -15.93 -16.01
N LYS A 209 1.75 -15.58 -15.94
CA LYS A 209 2.84 -16.51 -15.71
C LYS A 209 3.96 -15.87 -14.89
N PRO A 210 4.59 -16.60 -13.94
CA PRO A 210 5.76 -16.10 -13.22
C PRO A 210 6.89 -15.68 -14.16
N GLY A 211 7.48 -14.51 -13.89
CA GLY A 211 8.54 -13.90 -14.70
C GLY A 211 8.57 -12.38 -14.56
N THR A 212 9.50 -11.75 -15.28
CA THR A 212 9.61 -10.29 -15.32
C THR A 212 9.13 -9.77 -16.65
N SER A 213 8.22 -8.79 -16.63
CA SER A 213 7.76 -8.08 -17.82
C SER A 213 8.12 -6.60 -17.74
N ILE A 214 8.56 -6.04 -18.85
CA ILE A 214 8.72 -4.60 -19.03
C ILE A 214 7.57 -4.13 -19.91
N ILE A 215 6.81 -3.16 -19.44
CA ILE A 215 5.71 -2.53 -20.15
C ILE A 215 6.21 -1.15 -20.59
N THR A 216 6.31 -0.92 -21.88
CA THR A 216 6.66 0.39 -22.43
C THR A 216 5.41 1.04 -23.02
N PHE A 217 5.04 2.19 -22.51
CA PHE A 217 3.97 3.01 -23.05
C PHE A 217 4.56 4.08 -23.95
N ASN A 218 4.11 4.12 -25.18
CA ASN A 218 4.43 5.15 -26.15
C ASN A 218 3.28 6.15 -26.25
N ASN A 219 3.58 7.44 -26.07
CA ASN A 219 2.60 8.50 -26.29
C ASN A 219 2.60 8.87 -27.76
N ILE A 220 1.56 8.46 -28.47
CA ILE A 220 1.43 8.63 -29.91
C ILE A 220 0.69 9.94 -30.20
N SER A 221 1.30 10.78 -31.03
CA SER A 221 0.72 12.05 -31.48
C SER A 221 -0.34 11.84 -32.56
N PRO A 222 -1.18 12.84 -32.86
CA PRO A 222 -2.13 12.78 -33.99
C PRO A 222 -1.49 12.54 -35.36
N SER A 223 -0.19 12.84 -35.50
CA SER A 223 0.60 12.57 -36.71
C SER A 223 1.22 11.17 -36.74
N ASN A 224 0.83 10.30 -35.79
CA ASN A 224 1.33 8.93 -35.66
C ASN A 224 2.83 8.82 -35.30
N ALA A 225 3.40 9.86 -34.68
CA ALA A 225 4.76 9.87 -34.19
C ALA A 225 4.79 9.66 -32.66
N THR A 226 5.79 8.92 -32.17
CA THR A 226 6.01 8.79 -30.72
C THR A 226 6.58 10.10 -30.17
N ALA A 227 5.81 10.77 -29.31
CA ALA A 227 6.21 12.01 -28.65
C ALA A 227 7.12 11.77 -27.45
N ASN A 228 6.80 10.76 -26.63
CA ASN A 228 7.60 10.31 -25.50
C ASN A 228 7.26 8.86 -25.13
N SER A 229 8.10 8.24 -24.29
CA SER A 229 7.89 6.87 -23.83
C SER A 229 8.21 6.77 -22.34
N VAL A 230 7.46 5.91 -21.63
CA VAL A 230 7.71 5.56 -20.22
C VAL A 230 7.68 4.05 -20.07
N SER A 231 8.55 3.51 -19.20
CA SER A 231 8.62 2.06 -18.97
C SER A 231 8.38 1.71 -17.51
N TYR A 232 7.74 0.57 -17.30
CA TYR A 232 7.42 0.00 -16.00
C TYR A 232 7.92 -1.44 -15.95
N THR A 233 8.54 -1.82 -14.84
CA THR A 233 8.96 -3.21 -14.60
C THR A 233 7.99 -3.87 -13.64
N VAL A 234 7.51 -5.06 -14.01
CA VAL A 234 6.61 -5.87 -13.20
C VAL A 234 7.17 -7.27 -13.08
N VAL A 235 7.23 -7.77 -11.85
CA VAL A 235 7.66 -9.15 -11.55
C VAL A 235 6.43 -9.94 -11.11
N ILE A 236 6.08 -10.96 -11.88
CA ILE A 236 5.00 -11.87 -11.56
C ILE A 236 5.57 -13.02 -10.73
N GLN A 237 5.01 -13.19 -9.55
CA GLN A 237 5.36 -14.26 -8.60
C GLN A 237 4.31 -15.38 -8.66
N SER A 238 4.74 -16.61 -8.41
CA SER A 238 3.88 -17.79 -8.28
C SER A 238 2.99 -17.73 -7.04
#